data_1dca9b6f864919a302764a9a58d11704
#
_entry.id   1dca9b6f864919a302764a9a58d11704
#
_cell.length_a   1.000
_cell.length_b   1.000
_cell.length_c   1.000
_cell.angle_alpha   90.00
_cell.angle_beta   90.00
_cell.angle_gamma   90.00
#
_symmetry.space_group_name_H-M   'P 1'
#
loop_
_entity.id
_entity.type
_entity.pdbx_description
1 polymer ?
#
loop_
_entity_poly.entity_id
_entity_poly.type
_entity_poly.pdbx_seq_one_letter_code
_entity_poly.pdbx_strand_id
1 'polypeptide(L)'
;DIFGGGFGDIFGGGFGGGQTQRSGPRRGENLRVRLNITFEEAAFGCEKEINLNRTEECEACHGSGAEPGTTAETCPDCRGTGVVRVQQRTGGFAFSSTAPCSRCRGTGKIIHTPCKACGGSGSVKKTKRVTVSIPAGIDDGQSFRVRDEGNAGSNGGPNGDLLVTVSVRKHPI
;
A
#
# COMPACT_ATOMS: atom_id res chain seq x y z
N ASP A 1 29.01 37.26 14.27
CA ASP A 1 28.43 36.17 13.45
C ASP A 1 27.57 35.16 14.23
N ILE A 2 26.76 35.68 15.16
CA ILE A 2 25.82 34.85 15.94
C ILE A 2 24.53 34.58 15.15
N PHE A 3 24.29 35.30 14.05
CA PHE A 3 23.05 35.20 13.26
C PHE A 3 23.18 34.44 11.93
N GLY A 4 24.36 33.95 11.59
CA GLY A 4 24.64 33.38 10.26
C GLY A 4 24.37 31.88 10.08
N GLY A 5 24.18 31.10 11.13
CA GLY A 5 24.23 29.65 10.97
C GLY A 5 23.04 28.83 11.46
N GLY A 6 22.10 29.43 12.18
CA GLY A 6 21.08 28.62 12.86
C GLY A 6 19.63 28.80 12.44
N PHE A 7 19.34 29.83 11.67
CA PHE A 7 17.94 30.17 11.33
C PHE A 7 17.39 29.42 10.10
N GLY A 8 18.27 28.95 9.23
CA GLY A 8 17.88 28.20 8.05
C GLY A 8 17.36 26.80 8.36
N ASP A 9 17.91 26.16 9.37
CA ASP A 9 17.54 24.79 9.71
C ASP A 9 16.24 24.68 10.52
N ILE A 10 15.88 25.73 11.25
CA ILE A 10 14.63 25.72 12.04
C ILE A 10 13.40 25.96 11.16
N PHE A 11 13.52 26.75 10.09
CA PHE A 11 12.42 27.01 9.17
C PHE A 11 12.39 26.13 7.93
N GLY A 12 13.49 25.46 7.60
CA GLY A 12 13.57 24.56 6.47
C GLY A 12 13.06 23.15 6.71
N GLY A 13 12.93 22.73 7.95
CA GLY A 13 12.63 21.34 8.29
C GLY A 13 11.21 21.03 8.78
N GLY A 14 10.36 22.01 8.96
CA GLY A 14 9.11 21.82 9.69
C GLY A 14 7.79 21.95 8.92
N PHE A 15 7.79 22.50 7.74
CA PHE A 15 6.53 22.80 7.03
C PHE A 15 6.35 22.12 5.68
N GLY A 16 7.05 21.03 5.43
CA GLY A 16 6.96 20.30 4.17
C GLY A 16 6.31 18.90 4.26
N GLY A 17 5.66 18.55 5.36
CA GLY A 17 5.05 17.23 5.57
C GLY A 17 3.62 17.07 5.09
N GLY A 18 3.14 17.90 4.18
CA GLY A 18 1.93 17.57 3.44
C GLY A 18 2.22 16.45 2.46
N GLN A 19 2.01 15.20 2.87
CA GLN A 19 1.91 14.10 1.91
C GLN A 19 0.79 14.46 0.93
N THR A 20 1.17 15.06 -0.18
CA THR A 20 0.27 15.14 -1.32
C THR A 20 -0.06 13.71 -1.70
N GLN A 21 -1.27 13.28 -1.38
CA GLN A 21 -1.77 12.00 -1.86
C GLN A 21 -1.82 12.08 -3.39
N ARG A 22 -0.74 11.64 -3.99
CA ARG A 22 -0.66 11.55 -5.44
C ARG A 22 -1.69 10.50 -5.87
N SER A 23 -2.53 10.86 -6.81
CA SER A 23 -3.52 9.97 -7.42
C SER A 23 -2.91 8.90 -8.35
N GLY A 24 -1.60 8.74 -8.32
CA GLY A 24 -0.87 7.79 -9.13
C GLY A 24 -0.92 6.35 -8.60
N PRO A 25 -0.35 5.41 -9.35
CA PRO A 25 -0.23 4.02 -8.92
C PRO A 25 0.49 3.90 -7.58
N ARG A 26 -0.08 3.13 -6.68
CA ARG A 26 0.50 2.89 -5.35
C ARG A 26 0.79 1.42 -5.18
N ARG A 27 1.96 1.14 -4.65
CA ARG A 27 2.33 -0.21 -4.27
C ARG A 27 1.45 -0.70 -3.12
N GLY A 28 1.07 -1.98 -3.15
CA GLY A 28 0.34 -2.61 -2.06
C GLY A 28 1.18 -2.73 -0.79
N GLU A 29 0.50 -2.89 0.33
CA GLU A 29 1.16 -3.08 1.62
C GLU A 29 1.82 -4.44 1.70
N ASN A 30 2.94 -4.49 2.41
CA ASN A 30 3.61 -5.74 2.71
C ASN A 30 2.85 -6.52 3.78
N LEU A 31 2.73 -7.81 3.59
CA LEU A 31 2.17 -8.72 4.60
C LEU A 31 3.29 -9.34 5.42
N ARG A 32 3.01 -9.61 6.69
CA ARG A 32 3.92 -10.28 7.60
C ARG A 32 3.27 -11.54 8.14
N VAL A 33 3.99 -12.63 8.06
CA VAL A 33 3.53 -13.95 8.54
C VAL A 33 4.64 -14.57 9.37
N ARG A 34 4.24 -15.20 10.47
CA ARG A 34 5.14 -16.02 11.27
C ARG A 34 4.87 -17.50 10.96
N LEU A 35 5.91 -18.21 10.63
CA LEU A 35 5.86 -19.63 10.29
C LEU A 35 6.64 -20.42 11.33
N ASN A 36 5.98 -21.41 11.93
CA ASN A 36 6.62 -22.33 12.86
C ASN A 36 7.09 -23.57 12.12
N ILE A 37 8.37 -23.89 12.23
CA ILE A 37 8.96 -25.07 11.64
C ILE A 37 9.70 -25.88 12.70
N THR A 38 9.92 -27.16 12.41
CA THR A 38 10.73 -28.03 13.27
C THR A 38 12.22 -27.77 13.03
N PHE A 39 13.05 -28.22 13.97
CA PHE A 39 14.50 -28.12 13.82
C PHE A 39 15.01 -28.85 12.56
N GLU A 40 14.44 -30.01 12.28
CA GLU A 40 14.81 -30.80 11.11
C GLU A 40 14.46 -30.08 9.81
N GLU A 41 13.28 -29.48 9.73
CA GLU A 41 12.85 -28.69 8.58
C GLU A 41 13.77 -27.47 8.38
N ALA A 42 14.22 -26.85 9.46
CA ALA A 42 15.19 -25.74 9.39
C ALA A 42 16.56 -26.20 8.90
N ALA A 43 17.00 -27.37 9.31
CA ALA A 43 18.32 -27.90 8.94
C ALA A 43 18.39 -28.34 7.46
N PHE A 44 17.34 -28.96 6.96
CA PHE A 44 17.31 -29.53 5.60
C PHE A 44 16.59 -28.64 4.57
N GLY A 45 15.89 -27.63 5.02
CA GLY A 45 14.98 -26.87 4.17
C GLY A 45 13.67 -27.60 3.95
N CYS A 46 12.63 -26.85 3.64
CA CYS A 46 11.31 -27.41 3.34
C CYS A 46 10.47 -26.43 2.53
N GLU A 47 9.38 -26.93 2.00
CA GLU A 47 8.33 -26.12 1.40
C GLU A 47 7.10 -26.16 2.29
N LYS A 48 6.57 -24.99 2.62
CA LYS A 48 5.36 -24.85 3.42
C LYS A 48 4.29 -24.10 2.64
N GLU A 49 3.06 -24.58 2.73
CA GLU A 49 1.91 -23.86 2.22
C GLU A 49 1.31 -23.01 3.31
N ILE A 50 1.07 -21.73 3.00
CA ILE A 50 0.49 -20.75 3.91
C ILE A 50 -0.81 -20.25 3.30
N ASN A 51 -1.86 -20.21 4.11
CA ASN A 51 -3.12 -19.55 3.74
C ASN A 51 -3.03 -18.08 4.15
N LEU A 52 -3.06 -17.20 3.18
CA LEU A 52 -3.01 -15.76 3.39
C LEU A 52 -4.35 -15.11 3.07
N ASN A 53 -4.81 -14.30 4.00
CA ASN A 53 -5.88 -13.36 3.72
C ASN A 53 -5.24 -12.08 3.17
N ARG A 54 -5.42 -11.83 1.90
CA ARG A 54 -4.84 -10.67 1.25
C ARG A 54 -5.86 -9.94 0.39
N THR A 55 -5.58 -8.70 0.14
CA THR A 55 -6.32 -7.90 -0.82
C THR A 55 -5.78 -8.20 -2.21
N GLU A 56 -6.64 -8.59 -3.13
CA GLU A 56 -6.32 -8.82 -4.54
C GLU A 56 -7.07 -7.85 -5.44
N GLU A 57 -6.56 -7.63 -6.63
CA GLU A 57 -7.23 -6.85 -7.64
C GLU A 57 -8.58 -7.49 -7.99
N CYS A 58 -9.61 -6.67 -8.10
CA CYS A 58 -10.93 -7.15 -8.50
C CYS A 58 -10.90 -7.62 -9.96
N GLU A 59 -11.18 -8.88 -10.21
CA GLU A 59 -11.18 -9.45 -11.55
C GLU A 59 -12.33 -8.94 -12.42
N ALA A 60 -13.44 -8.55 -11.80
CA ALA A 60 -14.61 -8.05 -12.53
C ALA A 60 -14.36 -6.68 -13.19
N CYS A 61 -13.72 -5.77 -12.46
CA CYS A 61 -13.45 -4.41 -12.95
C CYS A 61 -11.97 -4.16 -13.24
N HIS A 62 -11.09 -5.15 -13.05
CA HIS A 62 -9.64 -5.04 -13.26
C HIS A 62 -9.02 -3.87 -12.46
N GLY A 63 -9.50 -3.66 -11.24
CA GLY A 63 -8.98 -2.63 -10.34
C GLY A 63 -9.51 -1.23 -10.58
N SER A 64 -10.39 -1.02 -11.56
CA SER A 64 -10.93 0.31 -11.87
C SER A 64 -11.97 0.80 -10.87
N GLY A 65 -12.65 -0.12 -10.21
CA GLY A 65 -13.77 0.18 -9.33
C GLY A 65 -15.08 0.50 -10.05
N ALA A 66 -15.07 0.57 -11.37
CA ALA A 66 -16.26 0.79 -12.19
C ALA A 66 -16.85 -0.53 -12.65
N GLU A 67 -18.20 -0.58 -12.76
CA GLU A 67 -18.88 -1.77 -13.27
C GLU A 67 -18.36 -2.16 -14.66
N PRO A 68 -18.18 -3.46 -14.95
CA PRO A 68 -17.78 -3.91 -16.28
C PRO A 68 -18.71 -3.35 -17.37
N GLY A 69 -18.13 -2.80 -18.43
CA GLY A 69 -18.85 -2.10 -19.49
C GLY A 69 -19.01 -0.60 -19.27
N THR A 70 -18.64 -0.09 -18.11
CA THR A 70 -18.56 1.34 -17.81
C THR A 70 -17.11 1.74 -17.56
N THR A 71 -16.80 3.02 -17.81
CA THR A 71 -15.47 3.56 -17.54
C THR A 71 -15.55 4.63 -16.47
N ALA A 72 -14.48 4.72 -15.66
CA ALA A 72 -14.32 5.83 -14.74
C ALA A 72 -14.00 7.10 -15.53
N GLU A 73 -14.67 8.20 -15.20
CA GLU A 73 -14.41 9.50 -15.81
C GLU A 73 -13.38 10.28 -15.02
N THR A 74 -12.62 11.11 -15.72
CA THR A 74 -11.69 12.04 -15.04
C THR A 74 -12.49 13.07 -14.24
N CYS A 75 -12.13 13.27 -12.98
CA CYS A 75 -12.78 14.25 -12.13
C CYS A 75 -12.58 15.67 -12.71
N PRO A 76 -13.67 16.40 -13.01
CA PRO A 76 -13.55 17.74 -13.58
C PRO A 76 -13.07 18.79 -12.56
N ASP A 77 -13.29 18.58 -11.28
CA ASP A 77 -12.91 19.55 -10.24
C ASP A 77 -11.40 19.61 -10.01
N CYS A 78 -10.74 18.46 -9.99
CA CYS A 78 -9.30 18.36 -9.81
C CYS A 78 -8.54 18.00 -11.10
N ARG A 79 -9.25 17.81 -12.20
CA ARG A 79 -8.69 17.41 -13.50
C ARG A 79 -7.83 16.14 -13.46
N GLY A 80 -8.25 15.19 -12.62
CA GLY A 80 -7.57 13.92 -12.47
C GLY A 80 -6.37 13.91 -11.50
N THR A 81 -6.07 15.05 -10.87
CA THR A 81 -4.94 15.14 -9.94
C THR A 81 -5.23 14.58 -8.55
N GLY A 82 -6.50 14.53 -8.17
CA GLY A 82 -6.94 14.07 -6.85
C GLY A 82 -6.81 15.12 -5.76
N VAL A 83 -6.22 16.27 -6.05
CA VAL A 83 -6.01 17.35 -5.10
C VAL A 83 -6.47 18.68 -5.70
N VAL A 84 -6.96 19.53 -4.84
CA VAL A 84 -7.34 20.92 -5.18
C VAL A 84 -6.52 21.89 -4.36
N ARG A 85 -6.25 23.04 -4.95
CA ARG A 85 -5.53 24.09 -4.26
C ARG A 85 -6.52 24.97 -3.51
N VAL A 86 -6.36 25.07 -2.20
CA VAL A 86 -7.17 25.91 -1.34
C VAL A 86 -6.38 27.15 -0.98
N GLN A 87 -6.93 28.32 -1.29
CA GLN A 87 -6.36 29.60 -0.88
C GLN A 87 -7.15 30.15 0.32
N GLN A 88 -6.45 30.38 1.42
CA GLN A 88 -7.02 31.05 2.57
C GLN A 88 -6.33 32.42 2.77
N ARG A 89 -7.14 33.46 2.88
CA ARG A 89 -6.68 34.81 3.23
C ARG A 89 -7.11 35.10 4.66
N THR A 90 -6.15 35.31 5.53
CA THR A 90 -6.39 35.69 6.91
C THR A 90 -5.44 36.84 7.28
N GLY A 91 -6.00 38.00 7.66
CA GLY A 91 -5.22 39.12 8.19
C GLY A 91 -4.17 39.72 7.24
N GLY A 92 -4.41 39.71 5.93
CA GLY A 92 -3.47 40.23 4.93
C GLY A 92 -2.44 39.21 4.43
N PHE A 93 -2.47 37.99 4.95
CA PHE A 93 -1.63 36.88 4.48
C PHE A 93 -2.45 35.92 3.64
N ALA A 94 -1.91 35.54 2.48
CA ALA A 94 -2.50 34.51 1.62
C ALA A 94 -1.71 33.25 1.79
N PHE A 95 -2.39 32.20 2.26
CA PHE A 95 -1.83 30.83 2.33
C PHE A 95 -2.45 29.96 1.26
N SER A 96 -1.63 29.30 0.44
CA SER A 96 -2.09 28.28 -0.46
C SER A 96 -1.73 26.91 0.10
N SER A 97 -2.71 26.05 0.25
CA SER A 97 -2.52 24.66 0.66
C SER A 97 -3.21 23.75 -0.33
N THR A 98 -2.73 22.51 -0.41
CA THR A 98 -3.38 21.46 -1.20
C THR A 98 -4.22 20.59 -0.29
N ALA A 99 -5.44 20.31 -0.71
CA ALA A 99 -6.36 19.43 -0.01
C ALA A 99 -6.86 18.33 -0.96
N PRO A 100 -7.25 17.15 -0.43
CA PRO A 100 -7.89 16.14 -1.27
C PRO A 100 -9.15 16.69 -1.92
N CYS A 101 -9.36 16.39 -3.20
CA CYS A 101 -10.58 16.78 -3.89
C CYS A 101 -11.79 16.12 -3.24
N SER A 102 -12.77 16.91 -2.81
CA SER A 102 -13.96 16.40 -2.13
C SER A 102 -14.88 15.62 -3.06
N ARG A 103 -14.89 15.93 -4.34
CA ARG A 103 -15.75 15.28 -5.33
C ARG A 103 -15.30 13.85 -5.63
N CYS A 104 -14.02 13.63 -5.86
CA CYS A 104 -13.45 12.32 -6.15
C CYS A 104 -12.78 11.67 -4.93
N ARG A 105 -12.77 12.33 -3.78
CA ARG A 105 -12.14 11.87 -2.53
C ARG A 105 -10.64 11.55 -2.70
N GLY A 106 -9.95 12.31 -3.54
CA GLY A 106 -8.52 12.13 -3.78
C GLY A 106 -8.16 11.09 -4.83
N THR A 107 -9.12 10.43 -5.47
CA THR A 107 -8.83 9.39 -6.48
C THR A 107 -8.54 9.95 -7.87
N GLY A 108 -9.01 11.14 -8.17
CA GLY A 108 -8.89 11.76 -9.49
C GLY A 108 -9.89 11.25 -10.51
N LYS A 109 -10.74 10.32 -10.14
CA LYS A 109 -11.73 9.68 -11.02
C LYS A 109 -13.11 9.68 -10.39
N ILE A 110 -14.13 9.80 -11.22
CA ILE A 110 -15.53 9.69 -10.81
C ILE A 110 -16.12 8.42 -11.41
N ILE A 111 -16.71 7.61 -10.55
CA ILE A 111 -17.36 6.36 -10.91
C ILE A 111 -18.86 6.55 -10.71
N HIS A 112 -19.63 6.53 -11.81
CA HIS A 112 -21.08 6.66 -11.75
C HIS A 112 -21.76 5.34 -11.35
N THR A 113 -21.23 4.22 -11.84
CA THR A 113 -21.74 2.89 -11.53
C THR A 113 -20.61 2.10 -10.88
N PRO A 114 -20.61 1.94 -9.55
CA PRO A 114 -19.57 1.19 -8.88
C PRO A 114 -19.67 -0.30 -9.18
N CYS A 115 -18.51 -0.96 -9.26
CA CYS A 115 -18.45 -2.40 -9.45
C CYS A 115 -19.10 -3.12 -8.27
N LYS A 116 -20.05 -4.00 -8.54
CA LYS A 116 -20.76 -4.75 -7.49
C LYS A 116 -19.88 -5.78 -6.79
N ALA A 117 -18.89 -6.32 -7.48
CA ALA A 117 -17.98 -7.34 -6.92
C ALA A 117 -17.07 -6.78 -5.84
N CYS A 118 -16.59 -5.54 -6.00
CA CYS A 118 -15.67 -4.90 -5.04
C CYS A 118 -16.30 -3.69 -4.33
N GLY A 119 -17.54 -3.33 -4.62
CA GLY A 119 -18.19 -2.17 -4.04
C GLY A 119 -17.61 -0.82 -4.47
N GLY A 120 -16.88 -0.78 -5.59
CA GLY A 120 -16.23 0.43 -6.09
C GLY A 120 -14.79 0.63 -5.61
N SER A 121 -14.26 -0.26 -4.79
CA SER A 121 -12.88 -0.14 -4.26
C SER A 121 -11.80 -0.56 -5.25
N GLY A 122 -12.14 -1.37 -6.23
CA GLY A 122 -11.18 -1.94 -7.19
C GLY A 122 -10.40 -3.14 -6.65
N SER A 123 -10.62 -3.52 -5.41
CA SER A 123 -9.95 -4.64 -4.77
C SER A 123 -10.90 -5.45 -3.90
N VAL A 124 -10.60 -6.73 -3.72
CA VAL A 124 -11.37 -7.65 -2.90
C VAL A 124 -10.45 -8.41 -1.96
N LYS A 125 -10.97 -8.80 -0.80
CA LYS A 125 -10.23 -9.66 0.13
C LYS A 125 -10.45 -11.11 -0.27
N LYS A 126 -9.36 -11.82 -0.49
CA LYS A 126 -9.38 -13.26 -0.79
C LYS A 126 -8.37 -14.01 0.06
N THR A 127 -8.69 -15.26 0.37
CA THR A 127 -7.74 -16.18 0.97
C THR A 127 -6.99 -16.90 -0.15
N LYS A 128 -5.68 -16.77 -0.18
CA LYS A 128 -4.84 -17.44 -1.15
C LYS A 128 -3.84 -18.34 -0.46
N ARG A 129 -3.61 -19.51 -1.07
CA ARG A 129 -2.59 -20.44 -0.63
C ARG A 129 -1.29 -20.11 -1.36
N VAL A 130 -0.25 -19.82 -0.59
CA VAL A 130 1.08 -19.50 -1.11
C VAL A 130 2.05 -20.54 -0.63
N THR A 131 2.83 -21.13 -1.54
CA THR A 131 3.91 -22.05 -1.21
C THR A 131 5.17 -21.24 -0.96
N VAL A 132 5.73 -21.41 0.23
CA VAL A 132 6.97 -20.75 0.65
C VAL A 132 8.08 -21.77 0.74
N SER A 133 9.16 -21.54 0.02
CA SER A 133 10.36 -22.36 0.08
C SER A 133 11.29 -21.82 1.17
N ILE A 134 11.57 -22.65 2.16
CA ILE A 134 12.45 -22.32 3.27
C ILE A 134 13.83 -22.90 2.99
N PRO A 135 14.87 -22.08 2.90
CA PRO A 135 16.22 -22.56 2.64
C PRO A 135 16.77 -23.37 3.82
N ALA A 136 17.61 -24.35 3.52
CA ALA A 136 18.32 -25.13 4.54
C ALA A 136 19.26 -24.25 5.37
N GLY A 137 19.36 -24.53 6.66
CA GLY A 137 20.25 -23.79 7.56
C GLY A 137 19.70 -22.45 8.04
N ILE A 138 18.37 -22.28 8.00
CA ILE A 138 17.74 -21.05 8.51
C ILE A 138 17.76 -21.01 10.04
N ASP A 139 18.03 -19.85 10.59
CA ASP A 139 18.07 -19.63 12.03
C ASP A 139 16.71 -19.22 12.58
N ASP A 140 16.50 -19.48 13.87
CA ASP A 140 15.31 -19.01 14.58
C ASP A 140 15.21 -17.48 14.55
N GLY A 141 14.02 -16.98 14.21
CA GLY A 141 13.78 -15.55 14.11
C GLY A 141 14.26 -14.91 12.80
N GLN A 142 14.80 -15.68 11.88
CA GLN A 142 15.23 -15.16 10.59
C GLN A 142 14.00 -14.87 9.70
N SER A 143 14.05 -13.76 8.98
CA SER A 143 12.98 -13.35 8.08
C SER A 143 13.48 -13.33 6.64
N PHE A 144 12.63 -13.72 5.73
CA PHE A 144 12.89 -13.59 4.29
C PHE A 144 11.67 -13.03 3.58
N ARG A 145 11.90 -12.49 2.40
CA ARG A 145 10.91 -11.80 1.60
C ARG A 145 10.53 -12.62 0.39
N VAL A 146 9.22 -12.79 0.19
CA VAL A 146 8.65 -13.35 -1.03
C VAL A 146 8.07 -12.17 -1.83
N ARG A 147 8.58 -11.96 -3.03
CA ARG A 147 8.19 -10.81 -3.86
C ARG A 147 6.76 -10.97 -4.39
N ASP A 148 6.04 -9.85 -4.45
CA ASP A 148 4.72 -9.74 -5.07
C ASP A 148 3.62 -10.60 -4.45
N GLU A 149 3.85 -11.13 -3.25
CA GLU A 149 2.89 -11.96 -2.52
C GLU A 149 2.18 -11.19 -1.38
N GLY A 150 2.37 -9.89 -1.30
CA GLY A 150 1.64 -9.02 -0.39
C GLY A 150 0.28 -8.59 -0.93
N ASN A 151 -0.27 -7.54 -0.34
CA ASN A 151 -1.53 -6.96 -0.79
C ASN A 151 -1.40 -6.35 -2.18
N ALA A 152 -2.51 -6.37 -2.93
CA ALA A 152 -2.58 -5.72 -4.22
C ALA A 152 -2.39 -4.20 -4.08
N GLY A 153 -1.69 -3.61 -5.04
CA GLY A 153 -1.57 -2.18 -5.15
C GLY A 153 -2.87 -1.51 -5.55
N SER A 154 -2.93 -0.21 -5.39
CA SER A 154 -4.05 0.61 -5.83
C SER A 154 -3.70 1.38 -7.10
N ASN A 155 -4.73 1.75 -7.87
CA ASN A 155 -4.57 2.51 -9.12
C ASN A 155 -3.57 1.88 -10.12
N GLY A 156 -3.57 0.55 -10.24
CA GLY A 156 -2.67 -0.17 -11.13
C GLY A 156 -1.24 -0.33 -10.61
N GLY A 157 -1.00 -0.03 -9.32
CA GLY A 157 0.30 -0.23 -8.70
C GLY A 157 0.63 -1.72 -8.47
N PRO A 158 1.93 -2.05 -8.28
CA PRO A 158 2.35 -3.42 -8.04
C PRO A 158 1.91 -3.93 -6.66
N ASN A 159 1.86 -5.24 -6.51
CA ASN A 159 1.61 -5.86 -5.20
C ASN A 159 2.76 -5.56 -4.22
N GLY A 160 2.44 -5.58 -2.93
CA GLY A 160 3.46 -5.58 -1.89
C GLY A 160 4.18 -6.93 -1.81
N ASP A 161 5.08 -7.06 -0.86
CA ASP A 161 5.82 -8.28 -0.60
C ASP A 161 5.29 -9.01 0.64
N LEU A 162 5.53 -10.30 0.69
CA LEU A 162 5.27 -11.11 1.87
C LEU A 162 6.58 -11.26 2.67
N LEU A 163 6.56 -10.85 3.92
CA LEU A 163 7.66 -11.07 4.86
C LEU A 163 7.34 -12.27 5.74
N VAL A 164 8.14 -13.30 5.62
CA VAL A 164 7.99 -14.53 6.42
C VAL A 164 9.04 -14.54 7.49
N THR A 165 8.60 -14.56 8.75
CA THR A 165 9.49 -14.75 9.90
C THR A 165 9.39 -16.19 10.36
N VAL A 166 10.52 -16.88 10.39
CA VAL A 166 10.59 -18.29 10.75
C VAL A 166 10.86 -18.42 12.24
N SER A 167 10.05 -19.22 12.90
CA SER A 167 10.26 -19.63 14.29
C SER A 167 10.58 -21.11 14.33
N VAL A 168 11.77 -21.46 14.75
CA VAL A 168 12.25 -22.86 14.83
C VAL A 168 11.89 -23.42 16.20
N ARG A 169 11.16 -24.52 16.23
CA ARG A 169 10.90 -25.24 17.47
C ARG A 169 12.16 -25.93 17.95
N LYS A 170 12.43 -25.83 19.25
CA LYS A 170 13.53 -26.57 19.85
C LYS A 170 13.26 -28.07 19.74
N HIS A 171 14.31 -28.81 19.39
CA HIS A 171 14.24 -30.26 19.39
C HIS A 171 14.05 -30.74 20.84
N PRO A 172 13.07 -31.59 21.13
CA PRO A 172 12.95 -32.21 22.45
C PRO A 172 14.14 -33.16 22.67
N ILE A 173 14.94 -32.89 23.70
CA ILE A 173 16.04 -33.75 24.16
C ILE A 173 15.51 -34.64 25.25
#